data_1d24fe652b67af484457c96955622b2e
#
_entry.id   1d24fe652b67af484457c96955622b2e
#
_cell.length_a   1.000
_cell.length_b   1.000
_cell.length_c   1.000
_cell.angle_alpha   90.00
_cell.angle_beta   90.00
_cell.angle_gamma   90.00
#
_symmetry.space_group_name_H-M   'P 1'
#
loop_
_entity.id
_entity.type
_entity.pdbx_description
1 polymer ?
#
loop_
_entity_poly.entity_id
_entity_poly.type
_entity_poly.pdbx_seq_one_letter_code
_entity_poly.pdbx_strand_id
1 'polypeptide(L)' 'MYTIRRMPQFDAWFAGLRDGLTQRRLVARLRKVSLGNLGDVKSVGDGVYELREFFGPGWRMYYVQRGSVVIVM' A
#
# COMPACT_ATOMS: atom_id res chain seq x y z
N MET A 1 -0.96 4.88 -15.18
CA MET A 1 -1.64 3.88 -14.32
C MET A 1 -0.67 2.78 -13.95
N TYR A 2 -0.89 2.12 -12.82
CA TYR A 2 0.00 1.09 -12.33
C TYR A 2 -0.74 -0.21 -12.10
N THR A 3 -0.05 -1.32 -12.28
CA THR A 3 -0.53 -2.63 -11.84
C THR A 3 -0.08 -2.84 -10.42
N ILE A 4 -1.01 -3.20 -9.53
CA ILE A 4 -0.68 -3.47 -8.13
C ILE A 4 -0.44 -4.98 -7.99
N ARG A 5 0.74 -5.32 -7.47
CA ARG A 5 1.09 -6.70 -7.18
C ARG A 5 1.34 -6.83 -5.68
N ARG A 6 0.61 -7.73 -5.04
CA ARG A 6 0.69 -7.93 -3.59
C ARG A 6 1.56 -9.15 -3.31
N MET A 7 2.58 -8.96 -2.48
CA MET A 7 3.45 -10.07 -2.09
C MET A 7 2.76 -10.93 -1.02
N PRO A 8 3.13 -12.23 -0.91
CA PRO A 8 2.50 -13.12 0.07
C PRO A 8 2.55 -12.61 1.50
N GLN A 9 3.65 -11.99 1.92
CA GLN A 9 3.75 -11.44 3.26
C GLN A 9 2.81 -10.27 3.49
N PHE A 10 2.54 -9.46 2.44
CA PHE A 10 1.54 -8.42 2.54
C PHE A 10 0.15 -9.03 2.71
N ASP A 11 -0.17 -10.03 1.90
CA ASP A 11 -1.47 -10.70 1.96
C ASP A 11 -1.72 -11.34 3.32
N ALA A 12 -0.69 -11.96 3.91
CA ALA A 12 -0.80 -12.56 5.25
C ALA A 12 -1.06 -11.50 6.31
N TRP A 13 -0.32 -10.39 6.26
CA TRP A 13 -0.53 -9.27 7.19
C TRP A 13 -1.94 -8.71 7.04
N PHE A 14 -2.36 -8.46 5.80
CA PHE A 14 -3.66 -7.88 5.50
C PHE A 14 -4.80 -8.76 5.98
N ALA A 15 -4.70 -10.07 5.74
CA ALA A 15 -5.72 -11.02 6.16
C ALA A 15 -5.84 -11.10 7.68
N GLY A 16 -4.76 -10.80 8.41
CA GLY A 16 -4.75 -10.78 9.86
C GLY A 16 -5.39 -9.53 10.48
N LEU A 17 -5.69 -8.51 9.68
CA LEU A 17 -6.36 -7.32 10.19
C LEU A 17 -7.81 -7.64 10.54
N ARG A 18 -8.21 -7.34 11.78
CA ARG A 18 -9.54 -7.71 12.27
C ARG A 18 -10.63 -6.73 11.88
N ASP A 19 -10.24 -5.48 11.64
CA ASP A 19 -11.19 -4.43 11.33
C ASP A 19 -11.46 -4.36 9.84
N GLY A 20 -12.66 -4.72 9.42
CA GLY A 20 -13.07 -4.69 8.02
C GLY A 20 -13.05 -3.28 7.43
N LEU A 21 -13.31 -2.24 8.23
CA LEU A 21 -13.23 -0.87 7.74
C LEU A 21 -11.78 -0.51 7.41
N THR A 22 -10.84 -0.90 8.25
CA THR A 22 -9.40 -0.71 7.98
C THR A 22 -9.01 -1.39 6.68
N GLN A 23 -9.41 -2.65 6.50
CA GLN A 23 -9.13 -3.39 5.27
C GLN A 23 -9.66 -2.66 4.04
N ARG A 24 -10.91 -2.20 4.08
CA ARG A 24 -11.50 -1.48 2.95
C ARG A 24 -10.78 -0.18 2.65
N ARG A 25 -10.36 0.56 3.67
CA ARG A 25 -9.60 1.80 3.48
C ARG A 25 -8.24 1.56 2.85
N LEU A 26 -7.55 0.51 3.26
CA LEU A 26 -6.24 0.17 2.69
C LEU A 26 -6.38 -0.27 1.24
N VAL A 27 -7.40 -1.06 0.91
CA VAL A 27 -7.69 -1.45 -0.47
C VAL A 27 -8.02 -0.22 -1.31
N ALA A 28 -8.82 0.70 -0.79
CA ALA A 28 -9.16 1.93 -1.49
C ALA A 28 -7.91 2.77 -1.77
N ARG A 29 -6.95 2.81 -0.83
CA ARG A 29 -5.68 3.50 -1.04
C ARG A 29 -4.88 2.87 -2.18
N LEU A 30 -4.78 1.54 -2.20
CA LEU A 30 -4.07 0.84 -3.28
C LEU A 30 -4.75 1.06 -4.63
N ARG A 31 -6.08 1.14 -4.66
CA ARG A 31 -6.80 1.47 -5.88
C ARG A 31 -6.44 2.85 -6.41
N LYS A 32 -6.35 3.85 -5.52
CA LYS A 32 -5.93 5.20 -5.92
C LYS A 32 -4.51 5.18 -6.49
N VAL A 33 -3.62 4.41 -5.88
CA VAL A 33 -2.25 4.24 -6.39
C VAL A 33 -2.29 3.65 -7.80
N SER A 34 -3.12 2.65 -8.04
CA SER A 34 -3.25 2.03 -9.36
C SER A 34 -3.69 3.03 -10.43
N LEU A 35 -4.45 4.03 -10.03
CA LEU A 35 -4.94 5.09 -10.93
C LEU A 35 -3.94 6.24 -11.07
N GLY A 36 -2.76 6.13 -10.45
CA GLY A 36 -1.72 7.16 -10.52
C GLY A 36 -1.75 8.17 -9.39
N ASN A 37 -2.69 8.06 -8.46
CA ASN A 37 -2.81 8.96 -7.32
C ASN A 37 -2.14 8.33 -6.10
N LEU A 38 -0.89 8.71 -5.84
CA LEU A 38 -0.10 8.13 -4.75
C LEU A 38 -0.52 8.65 -3.38
N GLY A 39 -1.04 9.87 -3.31
CA GLY A 39 -1.38 10.48 -2.03
C GLY A 39 -0.14 10.76 -1.19
N ASP A 40 -0.25 10.57 0.13
CA ASP A 40 0.86 10.81 1.04
C ASP A 40 1.84 9.64 1.01
N VAL A 41 2.97 9.86 0.34
CA VAL A 41 4.01 8.84 0.15
C VAL A 41 5.36 9.43 0.52
N LYS A 42 6.23 8.61 1.10
CA LYS A 42 7.56 9.02 1.52
C LYS A 42 8.58 7.97 1.10
N SER A 43 9.70 8.42 0.54
CA SER A 43 10.83 7.54 0.29
C SER A 43 11.51 7.19 1.62
N VAL A 44 11.76 5.90 1.83
CA VAL A 44 12.46 5.44 3.04
C VAL A 44 13.83 4.84 2.72
N GLY A 45 14.31 5.06 1.48
CA GLY A 45 15.61 4.61 1.02
C GLY A 45 15.55 3.30 0.27
N ASP A 46 16.63 3.02 -0.47
CA ASP A 46 16.82 1.77 -1.23
C ASP A 46 15.68 1.45 -2.21
N GLY A 47 15.04 2.49 -2.74
CA GLY A 47 13.93 2.32 -3.69
C GLY A 47 12.62 1.88 -3.05
N VAL A 48 12.54 1.89 -1.72
CA VAL A 48 11.32 1.55 -0.98
C VAL A 48 10.57 2.83 -0.65
N TYR A 49 9.25 2.78 -0.83
CA TYR A 49 8.36 3.90 -0.52
C TYR A 49 7.32 3.46 0.51
N GLU A 50 6.93 4.42 1.35
CA GLU A 50 5.97 4.22 2.41
C GLU A 50 4.69 4.96 2.06
N LEU A 51 3.57 4.24 1.95
CA LEU A 51 2.24 4.83 1.82
C LEU A 51 1.69 5.04 3.23
N ARG A 52 1.43 6.29 3.57
CA ARG A 52 1.03 6.66 4.93
C ARG A 52 -0.46 6.93 5.01
N GLU A 53 -1.09 6.34 6.03
CA GLU A 53 -2.49 6.58 6.38
C GLU A 53 -2.56 7.13 7.79
N PHE A 54 -3.45 8.11 8.00
CA PHE A 54 -3.52 8.81 9.28
C PHE A 54 -4.74 8.45 10.11
N PHE A 55 -5.54 7.49 9.66
CA PHE A 55 -6.65 7.00 10.47
C PHE A 55 -6.17 5.89 11.42
N GLY A 56 -6.90 5.70 12.52
CA GLY A 56 -6.56 4.68 13.52
C GLY A 56 -5.15 4.88 14.08
N PRO A 57 -4.35 3.82 14.18
CA PRO A 57 -2.99 3.91 14.72
C PRO A 57 -1.97 4.50 13.75
N GLY A 58 -2.40 4.92 12.55
CA GLY A 58 -1.50 5.41 11.51
C GLY A 58 -0.90 4.27 10.72
N TRP A 59 -1.70 3.65 9.87
CA TRP A 59 -1.28 2.49 9.08
C TRP A 59 -0.23 2.86 8.06
N ARG A 60 0.67 1.92 7.77
CA ARG A 60 1.73 2.08 6.77
C ARG A 60 1.75 0.88 5.85
N MET A 61 1.90 1.14 4.54
CA MET A 61 2.14 0.10 3.56
C MET A 61 3.40 0.46 2.80
N TYR A 62 4.18 -0.54 2.41
CA TYR A 62 5.47 -0.32 1.75
C TYR A 62 5.46 -0.94 0.37
N TYR A 63 6.08 -0.25 -0.58
CA TYR A 63 6.15 -0.77 -1.94
C TYR A 63 7.46 -0.42 -2.62
N VAL A 64 7.78 -1.19 -3.64
CA VAL A 64 8.81 -0.85 -4.63
C VAL A 64 8.13 -0.74 -5.98
N GLN A 65 8.69 0.04 -6.88
CA GLN A 65 8.13 0.23 -8.22
C GLN A 65 9.08 -0.34 -9.26
N ARG A 66 8.53 -1.13 -10.18
CA ARG A 66 9.25 -1.68 -11.33
C ARG A 66 8.48 -1.27 -12.58
N GLY A 67 8.93 -0.20 -13.27
CA GLY A 67 8.19 0.32 -14.41
C GLY A 67 6.77 0.72 -14.01
N SER A 68 5.77 0.11 -14.62
CA SER A 68 4.36 0.37 -14.32
C SER A 68 3.80 -0.57 -13.25
N VAL A 69 4.63 -1.38 -12.60
CA VAL A 69 4.19 -2.32 -11.55
C VAL A 69 4.60 -1.79 -10.18
N VAL A 70 3.62 -1.67 -9.29
CA VAL A 70 3.81 -1.33 -7.88
C VAL A 70 3.69 -2.63 -7.09
N ILE A 71 4.78 -3.01 -6.43
CA ILE A 71 4.87 -4.26 -5.68
C ILE A 71 4.75 -3.93 -4.20
N VAL A 72 3.63 -4.31 -3.61
CA VAL A 72 3.34 -4.04 -2.19
C VAL A 72 3.85 -5.22 -1.36
N MET A 73 4.68 -4.87 -0.37
CA MET A 73 5.36 -5.85 0.47
C MET A 73 4.72 -5.98 1.85
#